data_d9fcc021e4262b0c09008b5e1a24fb03
#
_entry.id   d9fcc021e4262b0c09008b5e1a24fb03
#
_cell.length_a   1.000
_cell.length_b   1.000
_cell.length_c   1.000
_cell.angle_alpha   90.00
_cell.angle_beta   90.00
_cell.angle_gamma   90.00
#
_symmetry.space_group_name_H-M   'P 1'
#
loop_
_entity.id
_entity.type
_entity.pdbx_description
1 polymer ?
#
loop_
_entity_poly.entity_id
_entity_poly.type
_entity_poly.pdbx_seq_one_letter_code
_entity_poly.pdbx_strand_id
1 'polypeptide(L)'
;LGGSGNLTVDGYQDFVFLTKSRNLYTARCIETMLRRMVQCHNEQERKLAREENREPFLLPHLTPHVMRHTFCTRFCENETNVRVIQEIMGHSSIHITMNVYSHVTVDKAKECMESMEKKMKVF
;
A
#
# COMPACT_ATOMS: atom_id res chain seq x y z
N LEU A 1 34.56 1.21 -23.14
CA LEU A 1 34.62 0.18 -22.07
C LEU A 1 34.06 0.80 -20.79
N GLY A 2 32.74 0.88 -20.68
CA GLY A 2 32.03 1.41 -19.51
C GLY A 2 31.98 0.34 -18.44
N GLY A 3 32.69 0.53 -17.33
CA GLY A 3 32.61 -0.30 -16.18
C GLY A 3 31.17 -0.30 -15.64
N SER A 4 30.54 -1.47 -15.60
CA SER A 4 29.29 -1.73 -14.91
C SER A 4 29.58 -1.70 -13.40
N GLY A 5 29.81 -0.50 -12.87
CA GLY A 5 29.91 -0.32 -11.42
C GLY A 5 28.54 -0.52 -10.80
N ASN A 6 28.34 -1.57 -10.02
CA ASN A 6 27.15 -1.74 -9.21
C ASN A 6 27.06 -0.55 -8.24
N LEU A 7 25.89 0.10 -8.21
CA LEU A 7 25.63 1.17 -7.24
C LEU A 7 25.72 0.58 -5.83
N THR A 8 26.61 1.13 -5.02
CA THR A 8 26.75 0.76 -3.59
C THR A 8 26.36 1.96 -2.74
N VAL A 9 25.39 1.75 -1.84
CA VAL A 9 24.93 2.78 -0.91
C VAL A 9 24.85 2.13 0.48
N ASP A 10 25.52 2.70 1.45
CA ASP A 10 25.61 2.20 2.84
C ASP A 10 26.00 0.70 2.94
N GLY A 11 26.87 0.24 2.01
CA GLY A 11 27.31 -1.15 1.94
C GLY A 11 26.35 -2.12 1.23
N TYR A 12 25.19 -1.65 0.78
CA TYR A 12 24.21 -2.44 0.03
C TYR A 12 24.39 -2.29 -1.48
N GLN A 13 24.10 -3.35 -2.20
CA GLN A 13 24.15 -3.44 -3.67
C GLN A 13 22.88 -4.10 -4.21
N ASP A 14 22.76 -4.23 -5.51
CA ASP A 14 21.69 -4.96 -6.20
C ASP A 14 20.27 -4.43 -5.88
N PHE A 15 20.13 -3.11 -5.87
CA PHE A 15 18.85 -2.46 -5.66
C PHE A 15 17.86 -2.77 -6.79
N VAL A 16 16.65 -3.20 -6.43
CA VAL A 16 15.59 -3.57 -7.38
C VAL A 16 15.04 -2.36 -8.12
N PHE A 17 14.92 -1.21 -7.45
CA PHE A 17 14.34 0.00 -8.02
C PHE A 17 15.39 1.09 -8.21
N LEU A 18 15.70 1.36 -9.46
CA LEU A 18 16.62 2.42 -9.86
C LEU A 18 15.97 3.35 -10.88
N THR A 19 16.36 4.62 -10.85
CA THR A 19 16.02 5.59 -11.89
C THR A 19 16.66 5.20 -13.23
N LYS A 20 16.23 5.82 -14.33
CA LYS A 20 16.88 5.65 -15.64
C LYS A 20 18.37 5.97 -15.61
N SER A 21 18.79 6.89 -14.73
CA SER A 21 20.18 7.27 -14.50
C SER A 21 20.91 6.36 -13.51
N ARG A 22 20.31 5.21 -13.14
CA ARG A 22 20.86 4.22 -12.19
C ARG A 22 21.11 4.77 -10.78
N ASN A 23 20.35 5.76 -10.35
CA ASN A 23 20.35 6.27 -8.98
C ASN A 23 19.17 5.70 -8.20
N LEU A 24 19.25 5.69 -6.86
CA LEU A 24 18.13 5.33 -6.00
C LEU A 24 16.99 6.36 -6.12
N TYR A 25 15.77 5.87 -6.01
CA TYR A 25 14.61 6.74 -5.80
C TYR A 25 14.66 7.30 -4.38
N THR A 26 14.57 8.61 -4.25
CA THR A 26 14.38 9.25 -2.95
C THR A 26 12.90 9.21 -2.55
N ALA A 27 12.61 9.24 -1.25
CA ALA A 27 11.24 9.31 -0.74
C ALA A 27 10.46 10.47 -1.37
N ARG A 28 11.09 11.65 -1.48
CA ARG A 28 10.50 12.84 -2.11
C ARG A 28 10.15 12.64 -3.60
N CYS A 29 10.97 11.87 -4.31
CA CYS A 29 10.69 11.53 -5.71
C CYS A 29 9.42 10.69 -5.82
N ILE A 30 9.32 9.65 -4.98
CA ILE A 30 8.16 8.75 -4.94
C ILE A 30 6.89 9.52 -4.54
N GLU A 31 6.95 10.37 -3.51
CA GLU A 31 5.82 11.21 -3.11
C GLU A 31 5.34 12.14 -4.24
N THR A 32 6.29 12.74 -4.95
CA THR A 32 5.97 13.62 -6.09
C THR A 32 5.30 12.84 -7.22
N MET A 33 5.77 11.63 -7.50
CA MET A 33 5.15 10.75 -8.50
C MET A 33 3.73 10.37 -8.11
N LEU A 34 3.51 9.91 -6.88
CA LEU A 34 2.18 9.54 -6.37
C LEU A 34 1.22 10.72 -6.43
N ARG A 35 1.64 11.89 -5.97
CA ARG A 35 0.83 13.12 -6.02
C ARG A 35 0.41 13.48 -7.44
N ARG A 36 1.33 13.41 -8.40
CA ARG A 36 1.03 13.67 -9.81
C ARG A 36 0.04 12.67 -10.40
N MET A 37 0.20 11.37 -10.06
CA MET A 37 -0.73 10.33 -10.52
C MET A 37 -2.14 10.56 -9.98
N VAL A 38 -2.29 10.85 -8.68
CA VAL A 38 -3.58 11.18 -8.06
C VAL A 38 -4.19 12.43 -8.67
N GLN A 39 -3.41 13.48 -8.87
CA GLN A 39 -3.89 14.72 -9.47
C GLN A 39 -4.38 14.49 -10.90
N CYS A 40 -3.60 13.81 -11.73
CA CYS A 40 -3.97 13.50 -13.11
C CYS A 40 -5.27 12.67 -13.17
N HIS A 41 -5.37 11.63 -12.34
CA HIS A 41 -6.58 10.81 -12.25
C HIS A 41 -7.79 11.66 -11.84
N ASN A 42 -7.66 12.46 -10.79
CA ASN A 42 -8.76 13.26 -10.27
C ASN A 42 -9.22 14.34 -11.25
N GLU A 43 -8.31 14.91 -12.05
CA GLU A 43 -8.66 15.84 -13.11
C GLU A 43 -9.43 15.16 -14.25
N GLN A 44 -9.01 13.97 -14.66
CA GLN A 44 -9.72 13.16 -15.66
C GLN A 44 -11.09 12.73 -15.16
N GLU A 45 -11.15 12.23 -13.93
CA GLU A 45 -12.40 11.78 -13.31
C GLU A 45 -13.42 12.92 -13.18
N ARG A 46 -13.01 14.13 -12.80
CA ARG A 46 -13.91 15.30 -12.77
C ARG A 46 -14.46 15.66 -14.14
N LYS A 47 -13.70 15.47 -15.22
CA LYS A 47 -14.19 15.71 -16.57
C LYS A 47 -15.23 14.67 -16.96
N LEU A 48 -14.91 13.39 -16.79
CA LEU A 48 -15.81 12.28 -17.09
C LEU A 48 -17.12 12.37 -16.29
N ALA A 49 -17.01 12.65 -14.99
CA ALA A 49 -18.19 12.75 -14.12
C ALA A 49 -19.13 13.89 -14.55
N ARG A 50 -18.59 15.01 -15.06
CA ARG A 50 -19.40 16.09 -15.63
C ARG A 50 -20.12 15.67 -16.92
N GLU A 51 -19.43 14.95 -17.81
CA GLU A 51 -20.00 14.43 -19.05
C GLU A 51 -21.11 13.42 -18.79
N GLU A 52 -20.92 12.57 -17.76
CA GLU A 52 -21.85 11.52 -17.36
C GLU A 52 -22.92 12.00 -16.35
N ASN A 53 -22.88 13.26 -15.95
CA ASN A 53 -23.79 13.87 -14.96
C ASN A 53 -23.88 13.07 -13.64
N ARG A 54 -22.72 12.67 -13.11
CA ARG A 54 -22.56 11.93 -11.84
C ARG A 54 -21.56 12.61 -10.92
N GLU A 55 -21.55 12.21 -9.66
CA GLU A 55 -20.51 12.61 -8.72
C GLU A 55 -19.16 11.97 -9.08
N PRO A 56 -18.04 12.74 -9.01
CA PRO A 56 -16.72 12.21 -9.29
C PRO A 56 -16.20 11.33 -8.16
N PHE A 57 -15.64 10.18 -8.49
CA PHE A 57 -14.93 9.32 -7.54
C PHE A 57 -13.45 9.73 -7.45
N LEU A 58 -13.14 10.59 -6.50
CA LEU A 58 -11.80 11.14 -6.35
C LEU A 58 -10.92 10.28 -5.46
N LEU A 59 -9.70 10.02 -5.91
CA LEU A 59 -8.69 9.37 -5.08
C LEU A 59 -8.22 10.31 -3.97
N PRO A 60 -8.03 9.79 -2.75
CA PRO A 60 -7.47 10.55 -1.64
C PRO A 60 -5.97 10.83 -1.85
N HIS A 61 -5.39 11.64 -0.97
CA HIS A 61 -3.94 11.85 -0.95
C HIS A 61 -3.21 10.56 -0.63
N LEU A 62 -2.36 10.09 -1.56
CA LEU A 62 -1.55 8.89 -1.39
C LEU A 62 -0.11 9.25 -1.02
N THR A 63 0.40 8.60 0.01
CA THR A 63 1.82 8.65 0.41
C THR A 63 2.43 7.25 0.35
N PRO A 64 3.76 7.12 0.28
CA PRO A 64 4.43 5.81 0.38
C PRO A 64 4.05 5.06 1.66
N HIS A 65 3.83 5.78 2.76
CA HIS A 65 3.42 5.20 4.03
C HIS A 65 2.01 4.59 3.97
N VAL A 66 1.06 5.31 3.36
CA VAL A 66 -0.30 4.82 3.13
C VAL A 66 -0.29 3.57 2.24
N MET A 67 0.52 3.58 1.17
CA MET A 67 0.69 2.42 0.29
C MET A 67 1.24 1.20 1.04
N ARG A 68 2.29 1.42 1.86
CA ARG A 68 2.88 0.39 2.71
C ARG A 68 1.87 -0.17 3.71
N HIS A 69 1.09 0.70 4.36
CA HIS A 69 0.06 0.29 5.31
C HIS A 69 -1.03 -0.54 4.63
N THR A 70 -1.51 -0.09 3.47
CA THR A 70 -2.51 -0.82 2.68
C THR A 70 -2.01 -2.20 2.27
N PHE A 71 -0.75 -2.30 1.81
CA PHE A 71 -0.14 -3.58 1.49
C PHE A 71 -0.08 -4.49 2.72
N CYS A 72 0.38 -3.98 3.86
CA CYS A 72 0.45 -4.74 5.12
C CYS A 72 -0.93 -5.27 5.54
N THR A 73 -1.96 -4.42 5.48
CA THR A 73 -3.35 -4.81 5.80
C THR A 73 -3.83 -5.93 4.88
N ARG A 74 -3.67 -5.77 3.56
CA ARG A 74 -4.05 -6.80 2.57
C ARG A 74 -3.27 -8.10 2.74
N PHE A 75 -2.01 -8.00 3.12
CA PHE A 75 -1.19 -9.17 3.39
C PHE A 75 -1.64 -9.91 4.65
N CYS A 76 -1.98 -9.18 5.73
CA CYS A 76 -2.55 -9.74 6.96
C CYS A 76 -3.92 -10.41 6.74
N GLU A 77 -4.68 -10.00 5.74
CA GLU A 77 -5.95 -10.64 5.40
C GLU A 77 -5.77 -12.08 4.89
N ASN A 78 -4.64 -12.38 4.25
CA ASN A 78 -4.37 -13.65 3.59
C ASN A 78 -3.32 -14.50 4.31
N GLU A 79 -2.41 -13.87 5.06
CA GLU A 79 -1.34 -14.54 5.78
C GLU A 79 -1.56 -14.43 7.30
N THR A 80 -1.57 -15.55 7.98
CA THR A 80 -1.80 -15.63 9.43
C THR A 80 -0.51 -15.65 10.24
N ASN A 81 0.63 -15.96 9.62
CA ASN A 81 1.90 -15.99 10.31
C ASN A 81 2.51 -14.60 10.44
N VAL A 82 2.32 -13.98 11.60
CA VAL A 82 2.78 -12.61 11.90
C VAL A 82 4.29 -12.44 11.70
N ARG A 83 5.07 -13.49 11.90
CA ARG A 83 6.53 -13.45 11.71
C ARG A 83 6.91 -13.33 10.24
N VAL A 84 6.22 -14.05 9.38
CA VAL A 84 6.39 -13.94 7.91
C VAL A 84 6.01 -12.53 7.44
N ILE A 85 4.91 -12.00 7.96
CA ILE A 85 4.48 -10.62 7.66
C ILE A 85 5.57 -9.61 8.07
N GLN A 86 6.10 -9.76 9.30
CA GLN A 86 7.17 -8.89 9.79
C GLN A 86 8.40 -8.90 8.90
N GLU A 87 8.86 -10.08 8.49
CA GLU A 87 10.04 -10.25 7.65
C GLU A 87 9.84 -9.64 6.26
N ILE A 88 8.72 -9.93 5.60
CA ILE A 88 8.40 -9.38 4.26
C ILE A 88 8.25 -7.86 4.30
N MET A 89 7.62 -7.33 5.36
CA MET A 89 7.47 -5.90 5.54
C MET A 89 8.77 -5.20 5.97
N GLY A 90 9.78 -5.93 6.41
CA GLY A 90 11.01 -5.37 6.96
C GLY A 90 10.76 -4.50 8.19
N HIS A 91 9.78 -4.89 9.03
CA HIS A 91 9.50 -4.18 10.28
C HIS A 91 10.57 -4.50 11.33
N SER A 92 11.24 -3.49 11.84
CA SER A 92 12.25 -3.61 12.90
C SER A 92 11.67 -4.12 14.23
N SER A 93 10.38 -3.88 14.47
CA SER A 93 9.65 -4.32 15.65
C SER A 93 8.39 -5.09 15.27
N ILE A 94 8.16 -6.21 15.97
CA ILE A 94 6.95 -7.02 15.80
C ILE A 94 5.68 -6.26 16.20
N HIS A 95 5.79 -5.31 17.13
CA HIS A 95 4.65 -4.50 17.58
C HIS A 95 3.97 -3.74 16.44
N ILE A 96 4.74 -3.26 15.46
CA ILE A 96 4.19 -2.57 14.30
C ILE A 96 3.30 -3.50 13.47
N THR A 97 3.77 -4.73 13.25
CA THR A 97 3.00 -5.76 12.54
C THR A 97 1.79 -6.21 13.34
N MET A 98 1.94 -6.41 14.65
CA MET A 98 0.85 -6.83 15.53
C MET A 98 -0.28 -5.81 15.61
N ASN A 99 0.02 -4.52 15.60
CA ASN A 99 -1.00 -3.48 15.60
C ASN A 99 -1.88 -3.58 14.34
N VAL A 100 -1.28 -3.74 13.16
CA VAL A 100 -2.05 -3.91 11.91
C VAL A 100 -2.83 -5.22 11.93
N TYR A 101 -2.19 -6.31 12.35
CA TYR A 101 -2.81 -7.64 12.40
C TYR A 101 -4.02 -7.69 13.35
N SER A 102 -3.94 -7.07 14.52
CA SER A 102 -5.05 -7.04 15.47
C SER A 102 -6.27 -6.28 14.92
N HIS A 103 -6.07 -5.17 14.23
CA HIS A 103 -7.16 -4.46 13.57
C HIS A 103 -7.85 -5.33 12.51
N VAL A 104 -7.07 -5.98 11.64
CA VAL A 104 -7.60 -6.86 10.59
C VAL A 104 -8.39 -8.03 11.18
N THR A 105 -7.90 -8.64 12.26
CA THR A 105 -8.60 -9.78 12.90
C THR A 105 -9.89 -9.37 13.61
N VAL A 106 -9.92 -8.19 14.22
CA VAL A 106 -11.14 -7.64 14.84
C VAL A 106 -12.20 -7.34 13.78
N ASP A 107 -11.81 -6.74 12.65
CA ASP A 107 -12.74 -6.44 11.57
C ASP A 107 -13.30 -7.71 10.92
N LYS A 108 -12.45 -8.72 10.67
CA LYS A 108 -12.91 -10.05 10.21
C LYS A 108 -13.87 -10.73 11.20
N ALA A 109 -13.61 -10.61 12.49
CA ALA A 109 -14.50 -11.18 13.51
C ALA A 109 -15.89 -10.50 13.48
N LYS A 110 -15.93 -9.17 13.32
CA LYS A 110 -17.20 -8.43 13.18
C LYS A 110 -17.97 -8.85 11.93
N GLU A 111 -17.31 -8.90 10.77
CA GLU A 111 -17.94 -9.35 9.51
C GLU A 111 -18.51 -10.76 9.63
N CYS A 112 -17.77 -11.65 10.30
CA CYS A 112 -18.22 -13.03 10.54
C CYS A 112 -19.46 -13.06 11.44
N MET A 113 -19.49 -12.27 12.52
CA MET A 113 -20.64 -12.16 13.41
C MET A 113 -21.87 -11.58 12.69
N GLU A 114 -21.73 -10.50 11.94
CA GLU A 114 -22.81 -9.91 11.14
C GLU A 114 -23.37 -10.88 10.09
N SER A 115 -22.48 -11.66 9.45
CA SER A 115 -22.88 -12.71 8.51
C SER A 115 -23.69 -13.83 9.20
N MET A 116 -23.28 -14.23 10.42
CA MET A 116 -24.02 -15.20 11.23
C MET A 116 -25.38 -14.67 11.65
N GLU A 117 -25.45 -13.43 12.13
CA GLU A 117 -26.74 -12.82 12.51
C GLU A 117 -27.73 -12.73 11.35
N LYS A 118 -27.24 -12.38 10.15
CA LYS A 118 -28.08 -12.38 8.93
C LYS A 118 -28.61 -13.77 8.59
N LYS A 119 -27.80 -14.82 8.75
CA LYS A 119 -28.22 -16.21 8.53
C LYS A 119 -29.20 -16.70 9.57
N MET A 120 -29.07 -16.27 10.83
CA MET A 120 -29.98 -16.65 11.92
C MET A 120 -31.34 -15.92 11.85
N LYS A 121 -31.42 -14.71 11.29
CA LYS A 121 -32.68 -13.98 11.10
C LYS A 121 -33.55 -14.53 9.95
N VAL A 122 -33.07 -15.51 9.18
CA VAL A 122 -33.82 -16.17 8.09
C VAL A 122 -34.62 -17.38 8.60
N PHE A 123 -34.50 -17.71 9.86
CA PHE A 123 -35.33 -18.69 10.56
C PHE A 123 -36.25 -18.00 11.54
#